data_d883ceb94702ca7bfcd642ae5732b047
#
_entry.id   d883ceb94702ca7bfcd642ae5732b047
#
_cell.length_a   1.000
_cell.length_b   1.000
_cell.length_c   1.000
_cell.angle_alpha   90.00
_cell.angle_beta   90.00
_cell.angle_gamma   90.00
#
_symmetry.space_group_name_H-M   'P 1'
#
loop_
_entity.id
_entity.type
_entity.pdbx_description
1 polymer ?
#
loop_
_entity_poly.entity_id
_entity_poly.type
_entity_poly.pdbx_seq_one_letter_code
_entity_poly.pdbx_strand_id
1 'polypeptide(L)'
;YTVTAQRLPGPGETITGGPLQLLPGGKSGNQAAAAARIGATVQMFGAVGSDNNADFLLGTLGEAGVNTTHVRRVLGPSGTTVITVDAHGENTIVYSPGSNAQVTVDYVESVRDALTHSTVLGLCLESPIETVTAAARMCHEAGVKVLLNDSPFTPSLPAELIEASDILLVNEHEMAQLLGIDEPENDDWDSFDWWHALDELRGFGFEQAIVTLGGDGSVVLDGTADDPEHRVQRIAPVRVKAVDTTGCGDSFMGTVLAGLASGLALSESAELASYVSAYAATGYGAQASYGNAAQIREAFASAE
;
A
#
# COMPACT_ATOMS: atom_id res chain seq x y z
N TYR A 1 12.35 -4.99 11.77
CA TYR A 1 13.72 -4.87 12.33
C TYR A 1 14.66 -4.46 11.20
N THR A 2 15.28 -3.28 11.32
CA THR A 2 16.20 -2.75 10.32
C THR A 2 17.59 -2.56 10.92
N VAL A 3 18.63 -2.99 10.20
CA VAL A 3 20.03 -2.73 10.52
C VAL A 3 20.74 -2.16 9.31
N THR A 4 21.54 -1.12 9.51
CA THR A 4 22.41 -0.56 8.45
C THR A 4 23.80 -1.15 8.55
N ALA A 5 24.47 -1.36 7.41
CA ALA A 5 25.83 -1.84 7.33
C ALA A 5 26.60 -1.11 6.21
N GLN A 6 27.92 -1.26 6.15
CA GLN A 6 28.70 -0.68 5.04
C GLN A 6 28.42 -1.36 3.69
N ARG A 7 28.06 -2.64 3.73
CA ARG A 7 27.64 -3.46 2.58
C ARG A 7 26.74 -4.59 3.06
N LEU A 8 26.05 -5.24 2.14
CA LEU A 8 25.30 -6.46 2.44
C LEU A 8 26.27 -7.63 2.72
N PRO A 9 25.98 -8.53 3.69
CA PRO A 9 26.80 -9.71 3.96
C PRO A 9 26.61 -10.76 2.85
N GLY A 10 27.70 -11.42 2.48
CA GLY A 10 27.64 -12.61 1.62
C GLY A 10 27.25 -13.88 2.40
N PRO A 11 26.99 -15.00 1.70
CA PRO A 11 26.66 -16.29 2.33
C PRO A 11 27.77 -16.73 3.32
N GLY A 12 27.36 -17.05 4.55
CA GLY A 12 28.26 -17.48 5.62
C GLY A 12 29.11 -16.38 6.26
N GLU A 13 28.90 -15.12 5.87
CA GLU A 13 29.65 -13.99 6.39
C GLU A 13 29.00 -13.35 7.62
N THR A 14 29.84 -12.90 8.56
CA THR A 14 29.41 -12.07 9.69
C THR A 14 30.08 -10.70 9.56
N ILE A 15 29.28 -9.64 9.51
CA ILE A 15 29.75 -8.26 9.47
C ILE A 15 29.20 -7.47 10.66
N THR A 16 29.84 -6.35 10.99
CA THR A 16 29.35 -5.43 12.00
C THR A 16 28.39 -4.43 11.34
N GLY A 17 27.18 -4.30 11.90
CA GLY A 17 26.20 -3.28 11.54
C GLY A 17 26.08 -2.17 12.56
N GLY A 18 25.24 -1.19 12.25
CA GLY A 18 24.80 -0.14 13.15
C GLY A 18 23.79 -0.64 14.21
N PRO A 19 23.17 0.27 14.97
CA PRO A 19 22.12 -0.09 15.91
C PRO A 19 20.93 -0.75 15.22
N LEU A 20 20.43 -1.83 15.81
CA LEU A 20 19.18 -2.45 15.36
C LEU A 20 18.01 -1.52 15.69
N GLN A 21 17.21 -1.21 14.68
CA GLN A 21 16.00 -0.39 14.82
C GLN A 21 14.77 -1.27 14.79
N LEU A 22 13.83 -1.00 15.69
CA LEU A 22 12.49 -1.56 15.69
C LEU A 22 11.53 -0.47 15.21
N LEU A 23 10.93 -0.69 14.05
CA LEU A 23 10.00 0.25 13.43
C LEU A 23 8.64 -0.45 13.21
N PRO A 24 7.51 0.27 13.35
CA PRO A 24 6.23 -0.27 12.97
C PRO A 24 6.19 -0.43 11.45
N GLY A 25 5.58 -1.52 10.98
CA GLY A 25 5.55 -1.86 9.57
C GLY A 25 4.32 -2.72 9.24
N GLY A 26 4.40 -3.36 8.09
CA GLY A 26 3.28 -4.08 7.48
C GLY A 26 2.49 -3.14 6.57
N LYS A 27 2.28 -3.57 5.33
CA LYS A 27 1.67 -2.71 4.28
C LYS A 27 0.32 -2.15 4.72
N SER A 28 -0.63 -3.00 5.10
CA SER A 28 -1.95 -2.55 5.54
C SER A 28 -1.90 -1.67 6.80
N GLY A 29 -0.97 -1.95 7.74
CA GLY A 29 -0.74 -1.10 8.91
C GLY A 29 -0.23 0.29 8.54
N ASN A 30 0.70 0.36 7.58
CA ASN A 30 1.20 1.63 7.05
C ASN A 30 0.10 2.41 6.32
N GLN A 31 -0.67 1.74 5.46
CA GLN A 31 -1.80 2.32 4.72
C GLN A 31 -2.85 2.89 5.66
N ALA A 32 -3.22 2.12 6.70
CA ALA A 32 -4.17 2.53 7.72
C ALA A 32 -3.68 3.76 8.51
N ALA A 33 -2.41 3.76 8.93
CA ALA A 33 -1.81 4.89 9.66
C ALA A 33 -1.77 6.16 8.80
N ALA A 34 -1.40 6.05 7.52
CA ALA A 34 -1.39 7.19 6.59
C ALA A 34 -2.78 7.80 6.42
N ALA A 35 -3.80 6.97 6.14
CA ALA A 35 -5.18 7.40 6.00
C ALA A 35 -5.71 8.08 7.27
N ALA A 36 -5.47 7.50 8.44
CA ALA A 36 -5.94 8.03 9.71
C ALA A 36 -5.30 9.38 10.05
N ARG A 37 -3.99 9.55 9.81
CA ARG A 37 -3.27 10.80 10.09
C ARG A 37 -3.75 11.99 9.26
N ILE A 38 -4.27 11.77 8.07
CA ILE A 38 -4.87 12.82 7.25
C ILE A 38 -6.35 13.06 7.54
N GLY A 39 -6.93 12.30 8.50
CA GLY A 39 -8.26 12.55 9.05
C GLY A 39 -9.36 11.56 8.64
N ALA A 40 -9.02 10.46 7.95
CA ALA A 40 -9.99 9.42 7.65
C ALA A 40 -10.37 8.61 8.91
N THR A 41 -11.60 8.12 8.96
CA THR A 41 -12.02 7.14 9.96
C THR A 41 -11.64 5.75 9.49
N VAL A 42 -10.65 5.14 10.14
CA VAL A 42 -10.03 3.89 9.71
C VAL A 42 -10.26 2.78 10.73
N GLN A 43 -10.71 1.62 10.26
CA GLN A 43 -10.74 0.38 11.01
C GLN A 43 -9.72 -0.59 10.42
N MET A 44 -8.90 -1.21 11.29
CA MET A 44 -7.92 -2.22 10.90
C MET A 44 -8.45 -3.61 11.20
N PHE A 45 -8.36 -4.49 10.22
CA PHE A 45 -8.68 -5.91 10.33
C PHE A 45 -7.42 -6.73 10.13
N GLY A 46 -7.19 -7.73 10.97
CA GLY A 46 -5.99 -8.54 10.90
C GLY A 46 -5.65 -9.24 12.19
N ALA A 47 -4.38 -9.63 12.35
CA ALA A 47 -3.91 -10.28 13.57
C ALA A 47 -2.51 -9.83 13.96
N VAL A 48 -2.29 -9.73 15.26
CA VAL A 48 -0.98 -9.62 15.90
C VAL A 48 -0.71 -10.86 16.74
N GLY A 49 0.55 -11.12 17.07
CA GLY A 49 0.94 -12.24 17.91
C GLY A 49 0.63 -12.06 19.38
N SER A 50 1.21 -12.93 20.21
CA SER A 50 1.17 -12.87 21.67
C SER A 50 2.54 -12.44 22.24
N ASP A 51 3.25 -11.61 21.53
CA ASP A 51 4.58 -11.11 21.83
C ASP A 51 4.57 -9.58 22.14
N ASN A 52 5.73 -9.05 22.52
CA ASN A 52 5.86 -7.61 22.79
C ASN A 52 5.68 -6.75 21.54
N ASN A 53 5.93 -7.29 20.35
CA ASN A 53 5.68 -6.59 19.09
C ASN A 53 4.18 -6.28 18.89
N ALA A 54 3.30 -7.15 19.39
CA ALA A 54 1.85 -6.94 19.30
C ALA A 54 1.42 -5.64 20.02
N ASP A 55 1.91 -5.40 21.23
CA ASP A 55 1.58 -4.18 21.98
C ASP A 55 2.17 -2.93 21.31
N PHE A 56 3.40 -3.04 20.79
CA PHE A 56 4.03 -1.98 20.03
C PHE A 56 3.25 -1.62 18.77
N LEU A 57 2.86 -2.61 17.96
CA LEU A 57 2.11 -2.40 16.71
C LEU A 57 0.73 -1.80 16.97
N LEU A 58 -0.02 -2.34 17.94
CA LEU A 58 -1.35 -1.82 18.28
C LEU A 58 -1.27 -0.40 18.87
N GLY A 59 -0.25 -0.13 19.68
CA GLY A 59 0.01 1.20 20.24
C GLY A 59 0.28 2.23 19.17
N THR A 60 1.16 1.96 18.23
CA THR A 60 1.50 2.89 17.12
C THR A 60 0.33 3.14 16.18
N LEU A 61 -0.48 2.12 15.87
CA LEU A 61 -1.71 2.29 15.09
C LEU A 61 -2.75 3.15 15.85
N GLY A 62 -2.92 2.91 17.16
CA GLY A 62 -3.80 3.73 18.00
C GLY A 62 -3.37 5.20 18.09
N GLU A 63 -2.06 5.47 18.21
CA GLU A 63 -1.47 6.82 18.17
C GLU A 63 -1.70 7.51 16.81
N ALA A 64 -1.73 6.75 15.72
CA ALA A 64 -2.08 7.27 14.40
C ALA A 64 -3.59 7.54 14.22
N GLY A 65 -4.45 7.11 15.16
CA GLY A 65 -5.90 7.28 15.09
C GLY A 65 -6.64 6.09 14.47
N VAL A 66 -5.99 4.95 14.26
CA VAL A 66 -6.59 3.74 13.69
C VAL A 66 -7.37 3.00 14.77
N ASN A 67 -8.62 2.60 14.46
CA ASN A 67 -9.40 1.71 15.31
C ASN A 67 -8.92 0.26 15.11
N THR A 68 -8.34 -0.34 16.15
CA THR A 68 -7.79 -1.68 16.16
C THR A 68 -8.68 -2.73 16.83
N THR A 69 -9.96 -2.40 17.08
CA THR A 69 -10.91 -3.30 17.79
C THR A 69 -11.05 -4.67 17.13
N HIS A 70 -10.88 -4.73 15.81
CA HIS A 70 -10.97 -5.95 15.02
C HIS A 70 -9.62 -6.63 14.77
N VAL A 71 -8.52 -6.13 15.35
CA VAL A 71 -7.24 -6.82 15.27
C VAL A 71 -7.17 -7.90 16.35
N ARG A 72 -7.09 -9.17 15.94
CA ARG A 72 -7.02 -10.31 16.86
C ARG A 72 -5.61 -10.48 17.42
N ARG A 73 -5.53 -10.96 18.66
CA ARG A 73 -4.31 -11.56 19.20
C ARG A 73 -4.36 -13.07 19.01
N VAL A 74 -3.34 -13.62 18.34
CA VAL A 74 -3.19 -15.05 18.09
C VAL A 74 -1.94 -15.59 18.76
N LEU A 75 -1.86 -16.90 18.97
CA LEU A 75 -0.68 -17.52 19.55
C LEU A 75 0.51 -17.46 18.57
N GLY A 76 1.68 -17.16 19.10
CA GLY A 76 2.92 -17.09 18.33
C GLY A 76 3.39 -15.66 18.09
N PRO A 77 4.41 -15.47 17.24
CA PRO A 77 4.98 -14.15 16.96
C PRO A 77 4.10 -13.32 16.02
N SER A 78 4.17 -12.00 16.18
CA SER A 78 3.66 -11.05 15.20
C SER A 78 4.41 -11.15 13.88
N GLY A 79 3.76 -10.78 12.76
CA GLY A 79 4.43 -10.65 11.46
C GLY A 79 5.63 -9.71 11.56
N THR A 80 6.72 -10.07 10.90
CA THR A 80 8.00 -9.37 11.06
C THR A 80 8.78 -9.37 9.75
N THR A 81 9.45 -8.27 9.44
CA THR A 81 10.50 -8.20 8.42
C THR A 81 11.86 -7.97 9.07
N VAL A 82 12.88 -8.62 8.53
CA VAL A 82 14.28 -8.37 8.85
C VAL A 82 14.91 -7.73 7.63
N ILE A 83 15.39 -6.51 7.78
CA ILE A 83 15.89 -5.67 6.70
C ILE A 83 17.33 -5.30 6.98
N THR A 84 18.23 -5.57 6.05
CA THR A 84 19.59 -5.04 6.07
C THR A 84 19.73 -4.03 4.94
N VAL A 85 20.22 -2.82 5.27
CA VAL A 85 20.42 -1.74 4.29
C VAL A 85 21.91 -1.41 4.24
N ASP A 86 22.48 -1.31 3.06
CA ASP A 86 23.88 -0.94 2.89
C ASP A 86 24.11 0.59 2.78
N ALA A 87 25.38 0.98 2.63
CA ALA A 87 25.76 2.40 2.52
C ALA A 87 25.28 3.06 1.20
N HIS A 88 24.84 2.29 0.22
CA HIS A 88 24.32 2.77 -1.06
C HIS A 88 22.78 2.81 -1.09
N GLY A 89 22.12 2.32 0.01
CA GLY A 89 20.67 2.23 0.10
C GLY A 89 20.10 0.92 -0.48
N GLU A 90 20.96 0.00 -0.97
CA GLU A 90 20.51 -1.33 -1.35
C GLU A 90 20.10 -2.14 -0.12
N ASN A 91 19.06 -2.96 -0.27
CA ASN A 91 18.56 -3.71 0.87
C ASN A 91 18.30 -5.19 0.55
N THR A 92 18.24 -5.97 1.61
CA THR A 92 17.69 -7.33 1.61
C THR A 92 16.59 -7.40 2.64
N ILE A 93 15.45 -8.00 2.26
CA ILE A 93 14.28 -8.13 3.11
C ILE A 93 13.90 -9.60 3.24
N VAL A 94 13.78 -10.05 4.48
CA VAL A 94 13.21 -11.37 4.79
C VAL A 94 11.91 -11.15 5.54
N TYR A 95 10.81 -11.61 4.97
CA TYR A 95 9.48 -11.54 5.57
C TYR A 95 9.13 -12.85 6.29
N SER A 96 8.73 -12.73 7.55
CA SER A 96 8.16 -13.80 8.35
C SER A 96 6.69 -13.46 8.64
N PRO A 97 5.72 -14.19 8.06
CA PRO A 97 4.31 -13.83 8.16
C PRO A 97 3.76 -13.88 9.59
N GLY A 98 4.25 -14.79 10.45
CA GLY A 98 3.80 -14.88 11.84
C GLY A 98 2.28 -14.89 11.96
N SER A 99 1.74 -13.96 12.75
CA SER A 99 0.29 -13.80 12.95
C SER A 99 -0.49 -13.51 11.68
N ASN A 100 0.12 -12.90 10.64
CA ASN A 100 -0.58 -12.62 9.38
C ASN A 100 -1.06 -13.91 8.69
N ALA A 101 -0.28 -14.99 8.78
CA ALA A 101 -0.66 -16.30 8.26
C ALA A 101 -1.87 -16.95 9.01
N GLN A 102 -2.28 -16.38 10.14
CA GLN A 102 -3.41 -16.85 10.94
C GLN A 102 -4.68 -16.00 10.75
N VAL A 103 -4.66 -15.05 9.84
CA VAL A 103 -5.87 -14.32 9.40
C VAL A 103 -6.64 -15.26 8.47
N THR A 104 -7.72 -15.84 8.95
CA THR A 104 -8.48 -16.92 8.25
C THR A 104 -9.78 -16.40 7.67
N VAL A 105 -10.38 -17.16 6.75
CA VAL A 105 -11.72 -16.90 6.22
C VAL A 105 -12.76 -16.84 7.36
N ASP A 106 -12.69 -17.75 8.34
CA ASP A 106 -13.59 -17.74 9.51
C ASP A 106 -13.47 -16.44 10.32
N TYR A 107 -12.25 -15.87 10.38
CA TYR A 107 -12.08 -14.57 11.00
C TYR A 107 -12.82 -13.49 10.22
N VAL A 108 -12.65 -13.42 8.90
CA VAL A 108 -13.33 -12.45 8.02
C VAL A 108 -14.85 -12.57 8.16
N GLU A 109 -15.37 -13.81 8.15
CA GLU A 109 -16.80 -14.06 8.38
C GLU A 109 -17.27 -13.54 9.75
N SER A 110 -16.46 -13.67 10.78
CA SER A 110 -16.82 -13.20 12.13
C SER A 110 -16.88 -11.69 12.29
N VAL A 111 -16.28 -10.93 11.37
CA VAL A 111 -16.26 -9.46 11.34
C VAL A 111 -17.01 -8.88 10.12
N ARG A 112 -17.81 -9.71 9.44
CA ARG A 112 -18.57 -9.38 8.22
C ARG A 112 -19.30 -8.04 8.35
N ASP A 113 -20.07 -7.86 9.42
CA ASP A 113 -20.88 -6.66 9.62
C ASP A 113 -20.02 -5.38 9.64
N ALA A 114 -18.86 -5.43 10.29
CA ALA A 114 -17.97 -4.27 10.34
C ALA A 114 -17.30 -4.00 8.97
N LEU A 115 -16.91 -5.04 8.24
CA LEU A 115 -16.34 -4.92 6.89
C LEU A 115 -17.36 -4.33 5.92
N THR A 116 -18.57 -4.85 5.87
CA THR A 116 -19.60 -4.47 4.90
C THR A 116 -20.28 -3.13 5.18
N HIS A 117 -20.04 -2.52 6.34
CA HIS A 117 -20.47 -1.15 6.65
C HIS A 117 -19.39 -0.09 6.33
N SER A 118 -18.26 -0.49 5.76
CA SER A 118 -17.21 0.43 5.31
C SER A 118 -17.63 1.12 3.99
N THR A 119 -17.05 2.28 3.71
CA THR A 119 -17.23 2.98 2.42
C THR A 119 -16.31 2.40 1.36
N VAL A 120 -15.09 2.04 1.76
CA VAL A 120 -14.07 1.45 0.89
C VAL A 120 -13.25 0.44 1.68
N LEU A 121 -12.86 -0.66 1.05
CA LEU A 121 -11.94 -1.67 1.58
C LEU A 121 -10.60 -1.57 0.84
N GLY A 122 -9.50 -1.43 1.59
CA GLY A 122 -8.14 -1.57 1.08
C GLY A 122 -7.57 -2.93 1.41
N LEU A 123 -6.98 -3.60 0.44
CA LEU A 123 -6.37 -4.93 0.56
C LEU A 123 -4.94 -4.93 0.05
N CYS A 124 -4.07 -5.70 0.72
CA CYS A 124 -2.76 -6.11 0.23
C CYS A 124 -2.58 -7.62 0.42
N LEU A 125 -1.48 -8.19 -0.08
CA LEU A 125 -1.26 -9.64 -0.13
C LEU A 125 -0.32 -10.17 0.96
N GLU A 126 -0.26 -9.51 2.12
CA GLU A 126 0.49 -10.01 3.28
C GLU A 126 -0.30 -11.02 4.14
N SER A 127 -1.59 -11.19 3.88
CA SER A 127 -2.45 -12.23 4.47
C SER A 127 -2.70 -13.37 3.48
N PRO A 128 -3.18 -14.54 3.92
CA PRO A 128 -3.49 -15.66 3.02
C PRO A 128 -4.45 -15.24 1.90
N ILE A 129 -4.13 -15.61 0.67
CA ILE A 129 -4.85 -15.16 -0.53
C ILE A 129 -6.33 -15.52 -0.51
N GLU A 130 -6.67 -16.69 0.04
CA GLU A 130 -8.06 -17.13 0.23
C GLU A 130 -8.83 -16.21 1.17
N THR A 131 -8.16 -15.66 2.19
CA THR A 131 -8.75 -14.73 3.14
C THR A 131 -8.97 -13.37 2.51
N VAL A 132 -7.97 -12.88 1.75
CA VAL A 132 -8.06 -11.63 0.98
C VAL A 132 -9.21 -11.72 -0.03
N THR A 133 -9.31 -12.83 -0.76
CA THR A 133 -10.38 -13.08 -1.72
C THR A 133 -11.76 -13.11 -1.05
N ALA A 134 -11.89 -13.77 0.11
CA ALA A 134 -13.14 -13.79 0.86
C ALA A 134 -13.58 -12.40 1.33
N ALA A 135 -12.64 -11.59 1.82
CA ALA A 135 -12.92 -10.21 2.23
C ALA A 135 -13.35 -9.33 1.04
N ALA A 136 -12.63 -9.43 -0.08
CA ALA A 136 -12.96 -8.71 -1.31
C ALA A 136 -14.39 -9.03 -1.77
N ARG A 137 -14.71 -10.31 -1.94
CA ARG A 137 -16.04 -10.76 -2.36
C ARG A 137 -17.16 -10.28 -1.45
N MET A 138 -16.95 -10.45 -0.13
CA MET A 138 -17.93 -10.05 0.88
C MET A 138 -18.25 -8.56 0.82
N CYS A 139 -17.24 -7.72 0.64
CA CYS A 139 -17.39 -6.27 0.52
C CYS A 139 -18.00 -5.87 -0.81
N HIS A 140 -17.51 -6.43 -1.91
CA HIS A 140 -18.04 -6.18 -3.26
C HIS A 140 -19.53 -6.54 -3.37
N GLU A 141 -19.94 -7.73 -2.88
CA GLU A 141 -21.34 -8.17 -2.82
C GLU A 141 -22.24 -7.22 -1.99
N ALA A 142 -21.67 -6.54 -1.02
CA ALA A 142 -22.35 -5.55 -0.18
C ALA A 142 -22.33 -4.12 -0.77
N GLY A 143 -21.71 -3.91 -1.94
CA GLY A 143 -21.57 -2.60 -2.59
C GLY A 143 -20.47 -1.72 -1.99
N VAL A 144 -19.56 -2.27 -1.20
CA VAL A 144 -18.36 -1.59 -0.71
C VAL A 144 -17.30 -1.61 -1.80
N LYS A 145 -16.76 -0.45 -2.14
CA LYS A 145 -15.69 -0.35 -3.14
C LYS A 145 -14.41 -1.03 -2.63
N VAL A 146 -13.80 -1.87 -3.46
CA VAL A 146 -12.60 -2.65 -3.12
C VAL A 146 -11.40 -2.14 -3.92
N LEU A 147 -10.34 -1.72 -3.23
CA LEU A 147 -9.06 -1.38 -3.81
C LEU A 147 -8.03 -2.44 -3.41
N LEU A 148 -7.49 -3.14 -4.40
CA LEU A 148 -6.45 -4.15 -4.24
C LEU A 148 -5.08 -3.56 -4.58
N ASN A 149 -4.15 -3.65 -3.65
CA ASN A 149 -2.73 -3.47 -3.94
C ASN A 149 -2.08 -4.85 -4.11
N ASP A 150 -1.64 -5.18 -5.33
CA ASP A 150 -0.95 -6.45 -5.60
C ASP A 150 0.48 -6.42 -5.06
N SER A 151 0.59 -6.33 -3.75
CA SER A 151 1.86 -6.26 -3.04
C SER A 151 1.81 -7.00 -1.70
N PRO A 152 2.77 -7.90 -1.36
CA PRO A 152 3.85 -8.37 -2.23
C PRO A 152 3.33 -8.93 -3.56
N PHE A 153 4.02 -8.62 -4.65
CA PHE A 153 3.58 -8.96 -6.01
C PHE A 153 3.30 -10.46 -6.18
N THR A 154 2.17 -10.78 -6.81
CA THR A 154 1.75 -12.13 -7.14
C THR A 154 1.40 -12.22 -8.63
N PRO A 155 2.15 -12.98 -9.45
CA PRO A 155 1.97 -13.01 -10.90
C PRO A 155 0.66 -13.68 -11.35
N SER A 156 -0.06 -14.30 -10.43
CA SER A 156 -1.32 -15.01 -10.71
C SER A 156 -2.32 -14.75 -9.59
N LEU A 157 -3.21 -13.80 -9.81
CA LEU A 157 -4.32 -13.51 -8.91
C LEU A 157 -5.49 -14.48 -9.16
N PRO A 158 -6.20 -14.95 -8.11
CA PRO A 158 -7.44 -15.70 -8.28
C PRO A 158 -8.48 -14.89 -9.06
N ALA A 159 -9.17 -15.52 -10.01
CA ALA A 159 -10.22 -14.86 -10.80
C ALA A 159 -11.30 -14.22 -9.91
N GLU A 160 -11.69 -14.88 -8.83
CA GLU A 160 -12.66 -14.37 -7.86
C GLU A 160 -12.17 -13.10 -7.13
N LEU A 161 -10.86 -12.95 -6.92
CA LEU A 161 -10.29 -11.73 -6.33
C LEU A 161 -10.29 -10.60 -7.34
N ILE A 162 -9.95 -10.88 -8.61
CA ILE A 162 -9.99 -9.90 -9.70
C ILE A 162 -11.42 -9.37 -9.87
N GLU A 163 -12.41 -10.28 -10.00
CA GLU A 163 -13.82 -9.93 -10.17
C GLU A 163 -14.40 -9.11 -8.99
N ALA A 164 -13.86 -9.31 -7.78
CA ALA A 164 -14.32 -8.62 -6.58
C ALA A 164 -13.53 -7.33 -6.27
N SER A 165 -12.57 -6.95 -7.11
CA SER A 165 -11.74 -5.76 -6.91
C SER A 165 -12.10 -4.68 -7.95
N ASP A 166 -12.58 -3.53 -7.47
CA ASP A 166 -12.99 -2.42 -8.34
C ASP A 166 -11.79 -1.64 -8.88
N ILE A 167 -10.71 -1.56 -8.08
CA ILE A 167 -9.52 -0.76 -8.41
C ILE A 167 -8.27 -1.59 -8.10
N LEU A 168 -7.35 -1.64 -9.05
CA LEU A 168 -6.00 -2.18 -8.86
C LEU A 168 -5.02 -1.04 -8.58
N LEU A 169 -4.13 -1.22 -7.60
CA LEU A 169 -2.99 -0.32 -7.37
C LEU A 169 -1.70 -1.14 -7.45
N VAL A 170 -0.82 -0.73 -8.34
CA VAL A 170 0.49 -1.37 -8.61
C VAL A 170 1.53 -0.29 -8.92
N ASN A 171 2.82 -0.65 -8.88
CA ASN A 171 3.84 0.16 -9.51
C ASN A 171 4.00 -0.24 -11.00
N GLU A 172 4.82 0.51 -11.74
CA GLU A 172 5.07 0.30 -13.16
C GLU A 172 5.59 -1.09 -13.49
N HIS A 173 6.49 -1.62 -12.67
CA HIS A 173 7.09 -2.93 -12.87
C HIS A 173 6.10 -4.07 -12.54
N GLU A 174 5.36 -3.92 -11.45
CA GLU A 174 4.28 -4.87 -11.07
C GLU A 174 3.20 -4.92 -12.15
N MET A 175 2.81 -3.75 -12.71
CA MET A 175 1.86 -3.68 -13.81
C MET A 175 2.38 -4.41 -15.06
N ALA A 176 3.61 -4.10 -15.48
CA ALA A 176 4.19 -4.72 -16.67
C ALA A 176 4.28 -6.25 -16.53
N GLN A 177 4.70 -6.74 -15.35
CA GLN A 177 4.75 -8.17 -15.06
C GLN A 177 3.37 -8.83 -15.00
N LEU A 178 2.38 -8.17 -14.40
CA LEU A 178 1.02 -8.69 -14.28
C LEU A 178 0.34 -8.83 -15.64
N LEU A 179 0.47 -7.81 -16.48
CA LEU A 179 -0.17 -7.75 -17.80
C LEU A 179 0.66 -8.45 -18.89
N GLY A 180 1.90 -8.83 -18.60
CA GLY A 180 2.81 -9.47 -19.58
C GLY A 180 3.21 -8.55 -20.72
N ILE A 181 3.32 -7.24 -20.47
CA ILE A 181 3.74 -6.22 -21.41
C ILE A 181 5.20 -5.82 -21.15
N ASP A 182 5.90 -5.43 -22.22
CA ASP A 182 7.29 -5.01 -22.12
C ASP A 182 7.41 -3.63 -21.46
N GLU A 183 8.35 -3.49 -20.55
CA GLU A 183 8.72 -2.19 -19.98
C GLU A 183 9.38 -1.30 -21.05
N PRO A 184 9.19 0.03 -20.97
CA PRO A 184 9.81 0.94 -21.95
C PRO A 184 11.34 0.97 -21.81
N GLU A 185 12.04 1.17 -22.93
CA GLU A 185 13.50 1.33 -22.93
C GLU A 185 13.91 2.54 -22.04
N ASN A 186 14.92 2.34 -21.22
CA ASN A 186 15.46 3.37 -20.30
C ASN A 186 14.44 3.94 -19.29
N ASP A 187 13.42 3.18 -18.92
CA ASP A 187 12.36 3.58 -18.00
C ASP A 187 11.60 4.86 -18.46
N ASP A 188 11.50 5.06 -19.79
CA ASP A 188 10.79 6.20 -20.38
C ASP A 188 9.27 6.01 -20.34
N TRP A 189 8.71 6.06 -19.16
CA TRP A 189 7.27 5.94 -18.93
C TRP A 189 6.46 7.13 -19.47
N ASP A 190 7.11 8.22 -19.88
CA ASP A 190 6.44 9.36 -20.52
C ASP A 190 6.01 9.05 -21.96
N SER A 191 6.79 8.22 -22.67
CA SER A 191 6.47 7.76 -24.03
C SER A 191 5.67 6.46 -24.09
N PHE A 192 5.38 5.85 -22.93
CA PHE A 192 4.71 4.56 -22.85
C PHE A 192 3.25 4.63 -23.31
N ASP A 193 2.78 3.58 -24.00
CA ASP A 193 1.39 3.49 -24.49
C ASP A 193 0.41 3.07 -23.38
N TRP A 194 -0.04 4.05 -22.61
CA TRP A 194 -1.00 3.85 -21.52
C TRP A 194 -2.39 3.45 -21.99
N TRP A 195 -2.73 3.69 -23.25
CA TRP A 195 -3.99 3.19 -23.81
C TRP A 195 -3.93 1.69 -24.05
N HIS A 196 -2.80 1.20 -24.54
CA HIS A 196 -2.57 -0.24 -24.63
C HIS A 196 -2.60 -0.89 -23.24
N ALA A 197 -1.97 -0.30 -22.24
CA ALA A 197 -2.02 -0.80 -20.85
C ALA A 197 -3.46 -0.86 -20.32
N LEU A 198 -4.30 0.14 -20.61
CA LEU A 198 -5.72 0.12 -20.24
C LEU A 198 -6.48 -1.04 -20.91
N ASP A 199 -6.23 -1.28 -22.20
CA ASP A 199 -6.88 -2.38 -22.91
C ASP A 199 -6.47 -3.74 -22.37
N GLU A 200 -5.18 -3.94 -22.06
CA GLU A 200 -4.64 -5.16 -21.43
C GLU A 200 -5.18 -5.34 -20.00
N LEU A 201 -5.25 -4.25 -19.23
CA LEU A 201 -5.82 -4.26 -17.87
C LEU A 201 -7.29 -4.74 -17.89
N ARG A 202 -8.08 -4.24 -18.83
CA ARG A 202 -9.48 -4.66 -19.01
C ARG A 202 -9.57 -6.11 -19.49
N GLY A 203 -8.66 -6.53 -20.34
CA GLY A 203 -8.54 -7.93 -20.78
C GLY A 203 -8.17 -8.86 -19.61
N PHE A 204 -7.40 -8.37 -18.67
CA PHE A 204 -7.04 -9.10 -17.44
C PHE A 204 -8.20 -9.17 -16.44
N GLY A 205 -9.11 -8.21 -16.46
CA GLY A 205 -10.34 -8.18 -15.65
C GLY A 205 -10.52 -7.00 -14.72
N PHE A 206 -9.64 -5.99 -14.77
CA PHE A 206 -9.82 -4.76 -14.01
C PHE A 206 -10.30 -3.60 -14.90
N GLU A 207 -11.31 -2.87 -14.46
CA GLU A 207 -11.78 -1.67 -15.17
C GLU A 207 -11.05 -0.40 -14.72
N GLN A 208 -10.52 -0.36 -13.50
CA GLN A 208 -9.81 0.81 -12.97
C GLN A 208 -8.49 0.41 -12.34
N ALA A 209 -7.44 1.23 -12.56
CA ALA A 209 -6.17 1.08 -11.87
C ALA A 209 -5.49 2.42 -11.59
N ILE A 210 -4.58 2.42 -10.61
CA ILE A 210 -3.56 3.44 -10.45
C ILE A 210 -2.21 2.76 -10.58
N VAL A 211 -1.36 3.28 -11.46
CA VAL A 211 0.02 2.85 -11.61
C VAL A 211 0.94 3.93 -11.07
N THR A 212 1.68 3.64 -10.01
CA THR A 212 2.66 4.57 -9.46
C THR A 212 3.98 4.47 -10.21
N LEU A 213 4.64 5.62 -10.44
CA LEU A 213 5.89 5.76 -11.21
C LEU A 213 7.00 6.36 -10.33
N GLY A 214 6.98 6.08 -9.05
CA GLY A 214 7.95 6.60 -8.10
C GLY A 214 8.07 8.13 -8.15
N GLY A 215 9.26 8.63 -8.53
CA GLY A 215 9.53 10.07 -8.64
C GLY A 215 8.87 10.76 -9.84
N ASP A 216 8.20 10.03 -10.73
CA ASP A 216 7.58 10.54 -11.96
C ASP A 216 6.04 10.61 -11.86
N GLY A 217 5.50 10.44 -10.64
CA GLY A 217 4.09 10.61 -10.35
C GLY A 217 3.29 9.31 -10.46
N SER A 218 2.12 9.37 -11.08
CA SER A 218 1.29 8.18 -11.30
C SER A 218 0.40 8.32 -12.53
N VAL A 219 -0.22 7.22 -12.94
CA VAL A 219 -1.22 7.19 -14.01
C VAL A 219 -2.49 6.57 -13.47
N VAL A 220 -3.60 7.23 -13.68
CA VAL A 220 -4.94 6.68 -13.44
C VAL A 220 -5.46 6.13 -14.76
N LEU A 221 -5.82 4.87 -14.75
CA LEU A 221 -6.48 4.17 -15.85
C LEU A 221 -7.93 3.90 -15.44
N ASP A 222 -8.90 4.43 -16.20
CA ASP A 222 -10.32 4.32 -15.88
C ASP A 222 -11.14 3.93 -17.14
N GLY A 223 -11.31 2.63 -17.34
CA GLY A 223 -12.11 2.08 -18.42
C GLY A 223 -13.61 2.38 -18.30
N THR A 224 -14.08 2.81 -17.12
CA THR A 224 -15.49 3.13 -16.86
C THR A 224 -15.85 4.58 -17.20
N ALA A 225 -14.84 5.45 -17.42
CA ALA A 225 -15.08 6.86 -17.72
C ALA A 225 -15.80 7.03 -19.08
N ASP A 226 -16.88 7.80 -19.08
CA ASP A 226 -17.62 8.13 -20.31
C ASP A 226 -16.79 8.99 -21.26
N ASP A 227 -16.09 9.99 -20.71
CA ASP A 227 -15.21 10.87 -21.46
C ASP A 227 -13.86 10.19 -21.68
N PRO A 228 -13.44 10.01 -22.96
CA PRO A 228 -12.12 9.44 -23.25
C PRO A 228 -10.94 10.18 -22.61
N GLU A 229 -11.04 11.50 -22.41
CA GLU A 229 -9.97 12.29 -21.79
C GLU A 229 -9.76 11.90 -20.32
N HIS A 230 -10.73 11.29 -19.66
CA HIS A 230 -10.64 10.81 -18.29
C HIS A 230 -10.24 9.34 -18.18
N ARG A 231 -10.07 8.62 -19.28
CA ARG A 231 -9.68 7.19 -19.23
C ARG A 231 -8.22 6.95 -18.94
N VAL A 232 -7.36 7.87 -19.35
CA VAL A 232 -5.93 7.82 -19.08
C VAL A 232 -5.51 9.20 -18.59
N GLN A 233 -5.20 9.31 -17.29
CA GLN A 233 -4.86 10.58 -16.68
C GLN A 233 -3.48 10.49 -16.00
N ARG A 234 -2.54 11.30 -16.46
CA ARG A 234 -1.24 11.46 -15.81
C ARG A 234 -1.39 12.39 -14.62
N ILE A 235 -0.94 11.92 -13.46
CA ILE A 235 -0.86 12.70 -12.23
C ILE A 235 0.58 13.16 -12.04
N ALA A 236 0.78 14.46 -12.03
CA ALA A 236 2.11 15.04 -11.95
C ALA A 236 2.81 14.68 -10.62
N PRO A 237 4.13 14.46 -10.62
CA PRO A 237 4.88 14.23 -9.40
C PRO A 237 4.98 15.50 -8.55
N VAL A 238 4.96 15.33 -7.24
CA VAL A 238 5.33 16.37 -6.28
C VAL A 238 6.82 16.26 -5.97
N ARG A 239 7.63 17.19 -6.46
CA ARG A 239 9.09 17.13 -6.36
C ARG A 239 9.57 17.54 -4.96
N VAL A 240 10.29 16.64 -4.30
CA VAL A 240 10.93 16.87 -3.00
C VAL A 240 12.36 16.30 -3.01
N LYS A 241 13.14 16.68 -2.00
CA LYS A 241 14.41 16.01 -1.74
C LYS A 241 14.12 14.77 -0.88
N ALA A 242 14.05 13.62 -1.53
CA ALA A 242 13.82 12.37 -0.83
C ALA A 242 14.98 12.04 0.13
N VAL A 243 14.61 11.53 1.30
CA VAL A 243 15.50 11.01 2.36
C VAL A 243 15.37 9.50 2.44
N ASP A 244 14.12 9.00 2.46
CA ASP A 244 13.81 7.57 2.51
C ASP A 244 12.45 7.33 1.85
N THR A 245 12.37 6.43 0.89
CA THR A 245 11.13 6.12 0.17
C THR A 245 10.35 4.94 0.76
N THR A 246 10.83 4.40 1.89
CA THR A 246 10.14 3.29 2.58
C THR A 246 8.73 3.71 2.99
N GLY A 247 7.74 2.94 2.54
CA GLY A 247 6.33 3.18 2.87
C GLY A 247 5.66 4.32 2.09
N CYS A 248 6.33 4.94 1.09
CA CYS A 248 5.69 5.95 0.24
C CYS A 248 4.51 5.38 -0.55
N GLY A 249 4.64 4.18 -1.11
CA GLY A 249 3.54 3.48 -1.78
C GLY A 249 2.38 3.16 -0.83
N ASP A 250 2.69 2.79 0.42
CA ASP A 250 1.66 2.56 1.45
C ASP A 250 0.94 3.85 1.82
N SER A 251 1.67 4.97 2.00
CA SER A 251 1.06 6.26 2.28
C SER A 251 0.24 6.78 1.10
N PHE A 252 0.67 6.51 -0.12
CA PHE A 252 -0.08 6.79 -1.34
C PHE A 252 -1.41 6.04 -1.33
N MET A 253 -1.39 4.71 -1.15
CA MET A 253 -2.61 3.90 -1.10
C MET A 253 -3.54 4.35 0.04
N GLY A 254 -3.01 4.54 1.25
CA GLY A 254 -3.81 5.00 2.39
C GLY A 254 -4.52 6.33 2.09
N THR A 255 -3.85 7.23 1.37
CA THR A 255 -4.43 8.52 0.95
C THR A 255 -5.50 8.34 -0.13
N VAL A 256 -5.28 7.47 -1.12
CA VAL A 256 -6.30 7.15 -2.13
C VAL A 256 -7.56 6.61 -1.45
N LEU A 257 -7.42 5.68 -0.50
CA LEU A 257 -8.55 5.15 0.27
C LEU A 257 -9.30 6.26 1.03
N ALA A 258 -8.57 7.19 1.66
CA ALA A 258 -9.17 8.34 2.37
C ALA A 258 -9.93 9.29 1.42
N GLY A 259 -9.36 9.55 0.23
CA GLY A 259 -9.98 10.36 -0.82
C GLY A 259 -11.28 9.73 -1.32
N LEU A 260 -11.23 8.45 -1.69
CA LEU A 260 -12.41 7.69 -2.14
C LEU A 260 -13.50 7.64 -1.07
N ALA A 261 -13.13 7.42 0.21
CA ALA A 261 -14.07 7.42 1.33
C ALA A 261 -14.72 8.80 1.55
N SER A 262 -14.05 9.88 1.16
CA SER A 262 -14.55 11.26 1.21
C SER A 262 -15.35 11.67 -0.04
N GLY A 263 -15.48 10.79 -1.03
CA GLY A 263 -16.23 11.03 -2.27
C GLY A 263 -15.43 11.72 -3.38
N LEU A 264 -14.11 11.80 -3.26
CA LEU A 264 -13.24 12.29 -4.34
C LEU A 264 -13.20 11.29 -5.51
N ALA A 265 -13.01 11.80 -6.72
CA ALA A 265 -12.72 10.98 -7.88
C ALA A 265 -11.37 10.25 -7.72
N LEU A 266 -11.15 9.20 -8.52
CA LEU A 266 -9.92 8.41 -8.45
C LEU A 266 -8.68 9.26 -8.75
N SER A 267 -8.74 10.12 -9.76
CA SER A 267 -7.65 11.04 -10.12
C SER A 267 -7.39 12.10 -9.05
N GLU A 268 -8.44 12.69 -8.46
CA GLU A 268 -8.30 13.65 -7.35
C GLU A 268 -7.68 12.98 -6.11
N SER A 269 -8.06 11.71 -5.85
CA SER A 269 -7.48 10.91 -4.77
C SER A 269 -6.00 10.61 -5.00
N ALA A 270 -5.61 10.30 -6.25
CA ALA A 270 -4.21 10.07 -6.63
C ALA A 270 -3.38 11.37 -6.57
N GLU A 271 -3.97 12.51 -6.94
CA GLU A 271 -3.33 13.83 -6.83
C GLU A 271 -3.02 14.17 -5.37
N LEU A 272 -4.00 14.02 -4.48
CA LEU A 272 -3.79 14.19 -3.04
C LEU A 272 -2.74 13.22 -2.50
N ALA A 273 -2.75 11.96 -2.96
CA ALA A 273 -1.79 10.94 -2.57
C ALA A 273 -0.35 11.28 -2.98
N SER A 274 -0.16 11.99 -4.10
CA SER A 274 1.16 12.46 -4.53
C SER A 274 1.78 13.44 -3.52
N TYR A 275 1.01 14.35 -2.93
CA TYR A 275 1.49 15.26 -1.88
C TYR A 275 1.83 14.52 -0.58
N VAL A 276 0.97 13.60 -0.17
CA VAL A 276 1.17 12.85 1.09
C VAL A 276 2.37 11.92 1.01
N SER A 277 2.54 11.21 -0.11
CA SER A 277 3.70 10.34 -0.34
C SER A 277 5.00 11.12 -0.52
N ALA A 278 4.97 12.26 -1.19
CA ALA A 278 6.11 13.16 -1.29
C ALA A 278 6.55 13.70 0.09
N TYR A 279 5.59 14.08 0.94
CA TYR A 279 5.89 14.44 2.33
C TYR A 279 6.57 13.28 3.08
N ALA A 280 6.01 12.08 2.98
CA ALA A 280 6.57 10.89 3.61
C ALA A 280 8.02 10.63 3.18
N ALA A 281 8.34 10.82 1.90
CA ALA A 281 9.70 10.65 1.37
C ALA A 281 10.74 11.60 1.98
N THR A 282 10.34 12.68 2.65
CA THR A 282 11.27 13.63 3.32
C THR A 282 11.72 13.19 4.71
N GLY A 283 11.15 12.13 5.26
CA GLY A 283 11.51 11.56 6.58
C GLY A 283 12.07 10.16 6.49
N TYR A 284 12.50 9.60 7.61
CA TYR A 284 12.97 8.21 7.71
C TYR A 284 11.87 7.27 8.21
N GLY A 285 11.84 6.07 7.63
CA GLY A 285 10.91 4.99 7.98
C GLY A 285 9.52 5.23 7.41
N ALA A 286 8.66 4.20 7.46
CA ALA A 286 7.29 4.29 6.94
C ALA A 286 6.40 5.16 7.86
N GLN A 287 5.73 4.55 8.83
CA GLN A 287 4.79 5.27 9.69
C GLN A 287 5.39 6.47 10.44
N ALA A 288 6.70 6.44 10.72
CA ALA A 288 7.39 7.51 11.42
C ALA A 288 7.48 8.80 10.59
N SER A 289 7.54 8.68 9.25
CA SER A 289 7.63 9.83 8.32
C SER A 289 6.28 10.42 7.93
N TYR A 290 5.17 9.73 8.23
CA TYR A 290 3.84 10.20 7.80
C TYR A 290 3.39 11.43 8.58
N GLY A 291 3.09 12.50 7.86
CA GLY A 291 2.54 13.73 8.41
C GLY A 291 1.03 13.68 8.60
N ASN A 292 0.52 14.60 9.41
CA ASN A 292 -0.91 14.90 9.43
C ASN A 292 -1.27 15.94 8.37
N ALA A 293 -2.57 16.14 8.13
CA ALA A 293 -3.07 17.06 7.10
C ALA A 293 -2.58 18.53 7.28
N ALA A 294 -2.32 18.97 8.52
CA ALA A 294 -1.81 20.32 8.76
C ALA A 294 -0.33 20.45 8.36
N GLN A 295 0.48 19.45 8.76
CA GLN A 295 1.92 19.40 8.41
C GLN A 295 2.13 19.31 6.90
N ILE A 296 1.34 18.51 6.19
CA ILE A 296 1.42 18.36 4.73
C ILE A 296 1.05 19.68 4.05
N ARG A 297 -0.05 20.33 4.47
CA ARG A 297 -0.42 21.65 3.92
C ARG A 297 0.64 22.72 4.16
N GLU A 298 1.23 22.74 5.35
CA GLU A 298 2.29 23.69 5.68
C GLU A 298 3.54 23.47 4.81
N ALA A 299 3.94 22.21 4.59
CA ALA A 299 5.10 21.87 3.78
C ALA A 299 4.97 22.32 2.32
N PHE A 300 3.76 22.31 1.76
CA PHE A 300 3.50 22.62 0.36
C PHE A 300 2.78 23.97 0.15
N ALA A 301 2.46 24.73 1.20
CA ALA A 301 1.79 26.04 1.09
C ALA A 301 2.62 27.11 0.32
N SER A 302 3.92 26.89 0.14
CA SER A 302 4.83 27.83 -0.54
C SER A 302 5.12 27.45 -2.00
N ALA A 303 4.44 26.43 -2.53
CA ALA A 303 4.65 25.93 -3.89
C ALA A 303 3.65 26.50 -4.92
N GLU A 304 2.78 27.44 -4.50
CA GLU A 304 1.87 28.23 -5.36
C GLU A 304 2.51 29.51 -5.88
#